data_cda75ba117d41ced2885778a76817de3
#
_entry.id   cda75ba117d41ced2885778a76817de3
#
_cell.length_a   1.000
_cell.length_b   1.000
_cell.length_c   1.000
_cell.angle_alpha   90.00
_cell.angle_beta   90.00
_cell.angle_gamma   90.00
#
_symmetry.space_group_name_H-M   'P 1'
#
loop_
_entity.id
_entity.type
_entity.pdbx_description
1 polymer ?
#
loop_
_entity_poly.entity_id
_entity_poly.type
_entity_poly.pdbx_seq_one_letter_code
_entity_poly.pdbx_strand_id
1 'polypeptide(L)'
;MAQLQKSIDKRAALLKATLILVNSGGIQSASMAKVAKIAKVSPATIYLFFESKHDLVHQLYLDVKSSFAEAAFQGQQRDDDVKKSFEKIWIAMVSFKLENKEEASFLSQCDNTPMIDEETRQEGLKYLTPLFDLWSKGIKEGIIKDISPYLLYAFTIYPMAFLMNMDNRALCLLGKNELNEAFQTAWDSIRV
;
A
#
# COMPACT_ATOMS: atom_id res chain seq x y z
N MET A 1 23.13 -11.62 -18.05
CA MET A 1 22.49 -11.93 -16.74
C MET A 1 23.10 -11.10 -15.61
N ALA A 2 24.40 -11.12 -15.30
CA ALA A 2 25.01 -10.36 -14.21
C ALA A 2 24.84 -8.82 -14.29
N GLN A 3 24.87 -8.23 -15.49
CA GLN A 3 24.66 -6.78 -15.67
C GLN A 3 23.21 -6.35 -15.43
N LEU A 4 22.24 -7.17 -15.84
CA LEU A 4 20.83 -6.95 -15.56
C LEU A 4 20.55 -7.02 -14.05
N GLN A 5 21.09 -8.02 -13.35
CA GLN A 5 20.94 -8.15 -11.90
C GLN A 5 21.51 -6.93 -11.17
N LYS A 6 22.72 -6.47 -11.52
CA LYS A 6 23.32 -5.25 -10.95
C LYS A 6 22.45 -3.99 -11.20
N SER A 7 21.74 -3.93 -12.32
CA SER A 7 20.83 -2.81 -12.62
C SER A 7 19.59 -2.86 -11.72
N ILE A 8 18.97 -4.03 -11.58
CA ILE A 8 17.83 -4.27 -10.68
C ILE A 8 18.21 -3.92 -9.24
N ASP A 9 19.37 -4.40 -8.77
CA ASP A 9 19.86 -4.15 -7.41
C ASP A 9 20.06 -2.64 -7.13
N LYS A 10 20.55 -1.88 -8.13
CA LYS A 10 20.72 -0.42 -8.00
C LYS A 10 19.39 0.31 -7.95
N ARG A 11 18.42 -0.07 -8.81
CA ARG A 11 17.07 0.51 -8.76
C ARG A 11 16.41 0.27 -7.41
N ALA A 12 16.44 -0.97 -6.91
CA ALA A 12 15.91 -1.32 -5.60
C ALA A 12 16.58 -0.53 -4.46
N ALA A 13 17.92 -0.39 -4.50
CA ALA A 13 18.65 0.41 -3.51
C ALA A 13 18.26 1.90 -3.52
N LEU A 14 17.99 2.47 -4.69
CA LEU A 14 17.50 3.85 -4.85
C LEU A 14 16.10 4.03 -4.28
N LEU A 15 15.18 3.11 -4.57
CA LEU A 15 13.82 3.13 -4.01
C LEU A 15 13.85 2.98 -2.48
N LYS A 16 14.64 2.06 -1.95
CA LYS A 16 14.81 1.89 -0.51
C LYS A 16 15.41 3.13 0.17
N ALA A 17 16.42 3.75 -0.43
CA ALA A 17 16.99 4.99 0.08
C ALA A 17 15.96 6.13 0.09
N THR A 18 15.09 6.19 -0.91
CA THR A 18 14.00 7.17 -0.99
C THR A 18 13.00 6.94 0.14
N LEU A 19 12.57 5.70 0.37
CA LEU A 19 11.65 5.31 1.44
C LEU A 19 12.19 5.76 2.82
N ILE A 20 13.46 5.47 3.12
CA ILE A 20 14.13 5.88 4.36
C ILE A 20 14.10 7.41 4.53
N LEU A 21 14.44 8.17 3.49
CA LEU A 21 14.46 9.63 3.56
C LEU A 21 13.07 10.20 3.75
N VAL A 22 12.07 9.70 3.03
CA VAL A 22 10.69 10.17 3.15
C VAL A 22 10.17 9.92 4.55
N ASN A 23 10.40 8.75 5.13
CA ASN A 23 9.93 8.43 6.48
C ASN A 23 10.64 9.23 7.57
N SER A 24 11.90 9.63 7.35
CA SER A 24 12.66 10.41 8.34
C SER A 24 12.43 11.91 8.30
N GLY A 25 12.01 12.47 7.16
CA GLY A 25 11.91 13.92 7.01
C GLY A 25 10.88 14.39 5.98
N GLY A 26 9.91 13.52 5.65
CA GLY A 26 8.89 13.77 4.64
C GLY A 26 9.43 13.76 3.21
N ILE A 27 8.51 13.81 2.26
CA ILE A 27 8.83 13.72 0.81
C ILE A 27 9.86 14.78 0.38
N GLN A 28 9.85 15.96 1.00
CA GLN A 28 10.79 17.04 0.66
C GLN A 28 12.25 16.70 1.01
N SER A 29 12.49 15.82 1.97
CA SER A 29 13.84 15.42 2.39
C SER A 29 14.57 14.57 1.34
N ALA A 30 13.85 13.87 0.47
CA ALA A 30 14.38 12.94 -0.54
C ALA A 30 14.87 13.69 -1.80
N SER A 31 15.98 14.43 -1.69
CA SER A 31 16.64 14.98 -2.89
C SER A 31 17.41 13.91 -3.65
N MET A 32 17.49 14.01 -4.99
CA MET A 32 18.21 13.06 -5.86
C MET A 32 19.64 12.80 -5.37
N ALA A 33 20.35 13.86 -4.95
CA ALA A 33 21.73 13.73 -4.44
C ALA A 33 21.80 12.95 -3.11
N LYS A 34 20.86 13.19 -2.17
CA LYS A 34 20.81 12.44 -0.90
C LYS A 34 20.46 10.98 -1.13
N VAL A 35 19.49 10.71 -2.00
CA VAL A 35 19.09 9.35 -2.37
C VAL A 35 20.28 8.59 -2.97
N ALA A 36 20.96 9.17 -3.96
CA ALA A 36 22.14 8.56 -4.58
C ALA A 36 23.24 8.27 -3.55
N LYS A 37 23.49 9.19 -2.61
CA LYS A 37 24.47 9.03 -1.54
C LYS A 37 24.11 7.82 -0.63
N ILE A 38 22.87 7.70 -0.18
CA ILE A 38 22.42 6.58 0.68
C ILE A 38 22.46 5.26 -0.08
N ALA A 39 22.03 5.25 -1.33
CA ALA A 39 22.07 4.08 -2.22
C ALA A 39 23.49 3.70 -2.66
N LYS A 40 24.52 4.49 -2.28
CA LYS A 40 25.93 4.30 -2.65
C LYS A 40 26.17 4.22 -4.17
N VAL A 41 25.44 5.05 -4.92
CA VAL A 41 25.63 5.22 -6.37
C VAL A 41 26.07 6.65 -6.70
N SER A 42 26.64 6.86 -7.89
CA SER A 42 27.00 8.20 -8.33
C SER A 42 25.75 9.05 -8.59
N PRO A 43 25.82 10.39 -8.42
CA PRO A 43 24.72 11.27 -8.75
C PRO A 43 24.23 11.14 -10.23
N ALA A 44 25.14 10.80 -11.16
CA ALA A 44 24.77 10.54 -12.54
C ALA A 44 24.00 9.23 -12.71
N THR A 45 24.27 8.23 -11.86
CA THR A 45 23.63 6.92 -11.94
C THR A 45 22.15 6.98 -11.64
N ILE A 46 21.69 7.80 -10.70
CA ILE A 46 20.25 7.89 -10.37
C ILE A 46 19.43 8.36 -11.57
N TYR A 47 19.97 9.27 -12.40
CA TYR A 47 19.29 9.76 -13.60
C TYR A 47 19.23 8.75 -14.75
N LEU A 48 19.89 7.59 -14.62
CA LEU A 48 19.70 6.47 -15.54
C LEU A 48 18.41 5.66 -15.23
N PHE A 49 17.86 5.84 -14.03
CA PHE A 49 16.68 5.09 -13.55
C PHE A 49 15.45 5.97 -13.36
N PHE A 50 15.64 7.24 -13.01
CA PHE A 50 14.57 8.17 -12.65
C PHE A 50 14.86 9.54 -13.26
N GLU A 51 13.92 10.08 -14.02
CA GLU A 51 14.04 11.35 -14.71
C GLU A 51 14.08 12.55 -13.74
N SER A 52 13.37 12.42 -12.63
CA SER A 52 13.21 13.48 -11.64
C SER A 52 12.92 12.91 -10.24
N LYS A 53 12.92 13.79 -9.24
CA LYS A 53 12.42 13.44 -7.90
C LYS A 53 10.95 13.01 -7.92
N HIS A 54 10.14 13.65 -8.75
CA HIS A 54 8.73 13.34 -8.91
C HIS A 54 8.56 11.92 -9.46
N ASP A 55 9.23 11.59 -10.57
CA ASP A 55 9.26 10.24 -11.15
C ASP A 55 9.73 9.20 -10.13
N LEU A 56 10.82 9.47 -9.40
CA LEU A 56 11.33 8.57 -8.35
C LEU A 56 10.28 8.26 -7.26
N VAL A 57 9.55 9.29 -6.80
CA VAL A 57 8.52 9.11 -5.76
C VAL A 57 7.30 8.40 -6.32
N HIS A 58 6.89 8.67 -7.56
CA HIS A 58 5.81 7.97 -8.25
C HIS A 58 6.14 6.49 -8.43
N GLN A 59 7.34 6.17 -8.91
CA GLN A 59 7.76 4.78 -9.07
C GLN A 59 7.86 4.04 -7.74
N LEU A 60 8.31 4.70 -6.66
CA LEU A 60 8.27 4.13 -5.31
C LEU A 60 6.82 3.86 -4.86
N TYR A 61 5.91 4.81 -5.10
CA TYR A 61 4.50 4.63 -4.76
C TYR A 61 3.87 3.42 -5.45
N LEU A 62 4.10 3.28 -6.75
CA LEU A 62 3.59 2.14 -7.52
C LEU A 62 4.22 0.82 -7.09
N ASP A 63 5.52 0.81 -6.79
CA ASP A 63 6.25 -0.37 -6.30
C ASP A 63 5.69 -0.86 -4.95
N VAL A 64 5.46 0.07 -4.01
CA VAL A 64 4.85 -0.26 -2.72
C VAL A 64 3.38 -0.68 -2.87
N LYS A 65 2.61 -0.04 -3.76
CA LYS A 65 1.22 -0.44 -4.08
C LYS A 65 1.15 -1.85 -4.69
N SER A 66 2.08 -2.19 -5.59
CA SER A 66 2.18 -3.54 -6.17
C SER A 66 2.46 -4.58 -5.10
N SER A 67 3.49 -4.35 -4.26
CA SER A 67 3.85 -5.28 -3.17
C SER A 67 2.71 -5.45 -2.16
N PHE A 68 2.00 -4.38 -1.83
CA PHE A 68 0.82 -4.41 -0.98
C PHE A 68 -0.30 -5.27 -1.58
N ALA A 69 -0.58 -5.09 -2.86
CA ALA A 69 -1.60 -5.85 -3.58
C ALA A 69 -1.21 -7.33 -3.72
N GLU A 70 0.04 -7.63 -4.06
CA GLU A 70 0.55 -9.00 -4.14
C GLU A 70 0.35 -9.74 -2.81
N ALA A 71 0.72 -9.12 -1.68
CA ALA A 71 0.48 -9.69 -0.36
C ALA A 71 -1.01 -9.87 -0.06
N ALA A 72 -1.85 -8.89 -0.40
CA ALA A 72 -3.28 -8.91 -0.14
C ALA A 72 -4.02 -10.04 -0.89
N PHE A 73 -3.57 -10.37 -2.10
CA PHE A 73 -4.27 -11.34 -2.96
C PHE A 73 -3.59 -12.70 -3.04
N GLN A 74 -2.45 -12.88 -2.36
CA GLN A 74 -1.77 -14.16 -2.30
C GLN A 74 -2.65 -15.22 -1.63
N GLY A 75 -2.77 -16.39 -2.28
CA GLY A 75 -3.50 -17.53 -1.70
C GLY A 75 -5.03 -17.43 -1.72
N GLN A 76 -5.61 -16.50 -2.51
CA GLN A 76 -7.05 -16.45 -2.73
C GLN A 76 -7.55 -17.75 -3.39
N GLN A 77 -8.63 -18.32 -2.85
CA GLN A 77 -9.28 -19.51 -3.41
C GLN A 77 -10.57 -19.12 -4.14
N ARG A 78 -10.83 -19.73 -5.31
CA ARG A 78 -12.00 -19.40 -6.15
C ARG A 78 -13.34 -19.77 -5.51
N ASP A 79 -13.35 -20.74 -4.59
CA ASP A 79 -14.57 -21.31 -4.00
C ASP A 79 -14.98 -20.68 -2.67
N ASP A 80 -14.22 -19.70 -2.14
CA ASP A 80 -14.60 -19.00 -0.93
C ASP A 80 -15.82 -18.09 -1.20
N ASP A 81 -16.71 -18.00 -0.20
CA ASP A 81 -17.78 -17.01 -0.21
C ASP A 81 -17.24 -15.57 -0.10
N VAL A 82 -18.09 -14.58 -0.39
CA VAL A 82 -17.70 -13.16 -0.44
C VAL A 82 -17.13 -12.69 0.90
N LYS A 83 -17.77 -13.04 2.03
CA LYS A 83 -17.31 -12.62 3.36
C LYS A 83 -15.93 -13.20 3.67
N LYS A 84 -15.75 -14.50 3.48
CA LYS A 84 -14.51 -15.21 3.77
C LYS A 84 -13.36 -14.75 2.87
N SER A 85 -13.64 -14.50 1.57
CA SER A 85 -12.68 -13.93 0.65
C SER A 85 -12.26 -12.53 1.09
N PHE A 86 -13.21 -11.69 1.48
CA PHE A 86 -12.93 -10.34 1.96
C PHE A 86 -12.14 -10.37 3.28
N GLU A 87 -12.47 -11.26 4.21
CA GLU A 87 -11.73 -11.45 5.47
C GLU A 87 -10.25 -11.77 5.22
N LYS A 88 -9.97 -12.72 4.33
CA LYS A 88 -8.60 -13.11 3.97
C LYS A 88 -7.83 -11.92 3.40
N ILE A 89 -8.43 -11.18 2.45
CA ILE A 89 -7.82 -9.99 1.85
C ILE A 89 -7.57 -8.93 2.94
N TRP A 90 -8.56 -8.65 3.76
CA TRP A 90 -8.48 -7.63 4.81
C TRP A 90 -7.37 -7.95 5.82
N ILE A 91 -7.30 -9.18 6.33
CA ILE A 91 -6.25 -9.63 7.26
C ILE A 91 -4.87 -9.57 6.58
N ALA A 92 -4.75 -9.99 5.31
CA ALA A 92 -3.48 -9.93 4.58
C ALA A 92 -3.00 -8.47 4.39
N MET A 93 -3.91 -7.54 4.10
CA MET A 93 -3.61 -6.10 4.03
C MET A 93 -3.11 -5.53 5.36
N VAL A 94 -3.73 -5.92 6.48
CA VAL A 94 -3.29 -5.51 7.82
C VAL A 94 -1.93 -6.11 8.13
N SER A 95 -1.75 -7.41 7.90
CA SER A 95 -0.48 -8.10 8.14
C SER A 95 0.67 -7.45 7.36
N PHE A 96 0.47 -7.16 6.07
CA PHE A 96 1.46 -6.44 5.28
C PHE A 96 1.86 -5.11 5.94
N LYS A 97 0.89 -4.32 6.38
CA LYS A 97 1.16 -3.02 7.00
C LYS A 97 1.87 -3.15 8.36
N LEU A 98 1.56 -4.17 9.15
CA LEU A 98 2.23 -4.44 10.43
C LEU A 98 3.69 -4.88 10.24
N GLU A 99 3.94 -5.69 9.23
CA GLU A 99 5.26 -6.23 8.91
C GLU A 99 6.13 -5.22 8.15
N ASN A 100 5.53 -4.35 7.32
CA ASN A 100 6.20 -3.38 6.46
C ASN A 100 5.86 -1.94 6.89
N LYS A 101 6.28 -1.58 8.12
CA LYS A 101 5.92 -0.30 8.75
C LYS A 101 6.42 0.93 7.97
N GLU A 102 7.56 0.82 7.31
CA GLU A 102 8.13 1.91 6.50
C GLU A 102 7.26 2.17 5.26
N GLU A 103 6.85 1.12 4.57
CA GLU A 103 5.95 1.18 3.41
C GLU A 103 4.57 1.69 3.80
N ALA A 104 4.02 1.21 4.92
CA ALA A 104 2.73 1.67 5.44
C ALA A 104 2.75 3.16 5.79
N SER A 105 3.83 3.63 6.45
CA SER A 105 4.05 5.06 6.75
C SER A 105 4.16 5.90 5.48
N PHE A 106 4.91 5.43 4.50
CA PHE A 106 5.05 6.09 3.20
C PHE A 106 3.71 6.24 2.48
N LEU A 107 2.92 5.16 2.39
CA LEU A 107 1.58 5.22 1.77
C LEU A 107 0.68 6.24 2.47
N SER A 108 0.68 6.27 3.81
CA SER A 108 -0.11 7.26 4.58
C SER A 108 0.33 8.70 4.32
N GLN A 109 1.62 8.95 4.07
CA GLN A 109 2.11 10.27 3.68
C GLN A 109 1.67 10.62 2.24
N CYS A 110 1.64 9.65 1.33
CA CYS A 110 1.20 9.85 -0.04
C CYS A 110 -0.28 10.21 -0.15
N ASP A 111 -1.14 9.66 0.73
CA ASP A 111 -2.58 9.94 0.73
C ASP A 111 -2.89 11.42 0.97
N ASN A 112 -2.02 12.13 1.71
CA ASN A 112 -2.22 13.52 2.14
C ASN A 112 -1.28 14.52 1.47
N THR A 113 -0.68 14.17 0.34
CA THR A 113 0.27 15.03 -0.37
C THR A 113 -0.11 15.22 -1.84
N PRO A 114 0.08 16.42 -2.42
CA PRO A 114 -0.06 16.64 -3.85
C PRO A 114 1.10 16.07 -4.68
N MET A 115 2.11 15.46 -4.04
CA MET A 115 3.26 14.89 -4.74
C MET A 115 2.90 13.68 -5.60
N ILE A 116 1.88 12.94 -5.22
CA ILE A 116 1.31 11.87 -6.04
C ILE A 116 0.13 12.48 -6.81
N ASP A 117 0.28 12.60 -8.12
CA ASP A 117 -0.78 13.10 -8.98
C ASP A 117 -1.93 12.08 -9.13
N GLU A 118 -3.04 12.55 -9.68
CA GLU A 118 -4.24 11.73 -9.83
C GLU A 118 -4.05 10.56 -10.80
N GLU A 119 -3.26 10.73 -11.86
CA GLU A 119 -2.96 9.65 -12.81
C GLU A 119 -2.23 8.51 -12.12
N THR A 120 -1.19 8.80 -11.35
CA THR A 120 -0.44 7.81 -10.57
C THR A 120 -1.31 7.16 -9.49
N ARG A 121 -2.24 7.92 -8.86
CA ARG A 121 -3.21 7.35 -7.92
C ARG A 121 -4.13 6.34 -8.59
N GLN A 122 -4.65 6.68 -9.75
CA GLN A 122 -5.52 5.79 -10.53
C GLN A 122 -4.76 4.53 -11.00
N GLU A 123 -3.49 4.67 -11.38
CA GLU A 123 -2.65 3.52 -11.69
C GLU A 123 -2.45 2.62 -10.47
N GLY A 124 -2.14 3.19 -9.31
CA GLY A 124 -2.02 2.45 -8.04
C GLY A 124 -3.31 1.75 -7.62
N LEU A 125 -4.49 2.31 -7.94
CA LEU A 125 -5.78 1.66 -7.67
C LEU A 125 -6.04 0.44 -8.55
N LYS A 126 -5.46 0.35 -9.75
CA LYS A 126 -5.59 -0.83 -10.63
C LYS A 126 -5.06 -2.09 -9.96
N TYR A 127 -4.06 -1.99 -9.10
CA TYR A 127 -3.57 -3.14 -8.32
C TYR A 127 -4.62 -3.72 -7.38
N LEU A 128 -5.65 -2.95 -6.99
CA LEU A 128 -6.74 -3.39 -6.12
C LEU A 128 -7.96 -3.91 -6.91
N THR A 129 -7.87 -4.06 -8.22
CA THR A 129 -8.95 -4.60 -9.06
C THR A 129 -9.57 -5.88 -8.49
N PRO A 130 -8.82 -6.88 -7.98
CA PRO A 130 -9.43 -8.08 -7.41
C PRO A 130 -10.35 -7.80 -6.21
N LEU A 131 -10.06 -6.77 -5.40
CA LEU A 131 -10.94 -6.35 -4.31
C LEU A 131 -12.23 -5.71 -4.85
N PHE A 132 -12.12 -4.86 -5.86
CA PHE A 132 -13.29 -4.23 -6.50
C PHE A 132 -14.18 -5.26 -7.19
N ASP A 133 -13.59 -6.27 -7.81
CA ASP A 133 -14.33 -7.39 -8.41
C ASP A 133 -15.07 -8.21 -7.35
N LEU A 134 -14.44 -8.48 -6.21
CA LEU A 134 -15.08 -9.15 -5.07
C LEU A 134 -16.27 -8.35 -4.53
N TRP A 135 -16.13 -7.04 -4.35
CA TRP A 135 -17.23 -6.19 -3.92
C TRP A 135 -18.35 -6.14 -4.95
N SER A 136 -18.02 -6.04 -6.24
CA SER A 136 -19.02 -6.10 -7.33
C SER A 136 -19.80 -7.41 -7.33
N LYS A 137 -19.13 -8.54 -7.06
CA LYS A 137 -19.77 -9.84 -6.87
C LYS A 137 -20.73 -9.80 -5.67
N GLY A 138 -20.25 -9.32 -4.52
CA GLY A 138 -21.06 -9.24 -3.30
C GLY A 138 -22.29 -8.34 -3.43
N ILE A 139 -22.20 -7.23 -4.18
CA ILE A 139 -23.34 -6.36 -4.50
C ILE A 139 -24.36 -7.11 -5.36
N LYS A 140 -23.92 -7.79 -6.44
CA LYS A 140 -24.80 -8.57 -7.32
C LYS A 140 -25.51 -9.72 -6.58
N GLU A 141 -24.86 -10.31 -5.59
CA GLU A 141 -25.42 -11.38 -4.75
C GLU A 141 -26.30 -10.85 -3.59
N GLY A 142 -26.43 -9.52 -3.43
CA GLY A 142 -27.22 -8.90 -2.35
C GLY A 142 -26.58 -9.08 -0.95
N ILE A 143 -25.29 -9.35 -0.89
CA ILE A 143 -24.52 -9.54 0.36
C ILE A 143 -23.92 -8.23 0.83
N ILE A 144 -23.47 -7.40 -0.10
CA ILE A 144 -22.86 -6.09 0.15
C ILE A 144 -23.80 -4.99 -0.32
N LYS A 145 -23.84 -3.89 0.41
CA LYS A 145 -24.62 -2.68 0.06
C LYS A 145 -24.20 -2.16 -1.32
N ASP A 146 -25.20 -1.79 -2.13
CA ASP A 146 -24.95 -1.14 -3.42
C ASP A 146 -24.62 0.35 -3.22
N ILE A 147 -23.36 0.59 -2.88
CA ILE A 147 -22.77 1.92 -2.67
C ILE A 147 -21.48 2.06 -3.46
N SER A 148 -21.03 3.29 -3.63
CA SER A 148 -19.77 3.58 -4.35
C SER A 148 -18.59 2.76 -3.80
N PRO A 149 -17.71 2.19 -4.65
CA PRO A 149 -16.48 1.52 -4.22
C PRO A 149 -15.58 2.41 -3.34
N TYR A 150 -15.62 3.71 -3.51
CA TYR A 150 -14.90 4.66 -2.64
C TYR A 150 -15.45 4.67 -1.21
N LEU A 151 -16.77 4.53 -1.04
CA LEU A 151 -17.39 4.39 0.29
C LEU A 151 -17.06 3.02 0.90
N LEU A 152 -17.12 1.95 0.12
CA LEU A 152 -16.68 0.64 0.59
C LEU A 152 -15.22 0.70 1.09
N TYR A 153 -14.33 1.32 0.32
CA TYR A 153 -12.93 1.50 0.71
C TYR A 153 -12.78 2.37 1.97
N ALA A 154 -13.52 3.49 2.04
CA ALA A 154 -13.45 4.44 3.15
C ALA A 154 -13.85 3.81 4.50
N PHE A 155 -14.84 2.92 4.51
CA PHE A 155 -15.34 2.28 5.73
C PHE A 155 -14.63 0.96 6.08
N THR A 156 -13.89 0.35 5.16
CA THR A 156 -13.28 -0.95 5.41
C THR A 156 -11.75 -0.92 5.41
N ILE A 157 -11.13 -0.28 4.42
CA ILE A 157 -9.68 -0.32 4.21
C ILE A 157 -8.99 0.92 4.80
N TYR A 158 -9.56 2.10 4.59
CA TYR A 158 -8.95 3.35 5.05
C TYR A 158 -8.73 3.41 6.58
N PRO A 159 -9.65 2.92 7.45
CA PRO A 159 -9.45 2.94 8.90
C PRO A 159 -8.24 2.13 9.39
N MET A 160 -7.74 1.18 8.60
CA MET A 160 -6.53 0.42 8.95
C MET A 160 -5.34 1.34 9.23
N ALA A 161 -5.19 2.44 8.50
CA ALA A 161 -4.09 3.39 8.71
C ALA A 161 -4.15 4.03 10.10
N PHE A 162 -5.35 4.32 10.60
CA PHE A 162 -5.55 4.84 11.96
C PHE A 162 -5.22 3.76 13.01
N LEU A 163 -5.73 2.54 12.85
CA LEU A 163 -5.47 1.43 13.78
C LEU A 163 -3.96 1.16 13.90
N MET A 164 -3.25 1.14 12.79
CA MET A 164 -1.79 0.97 12.76
C MET A 164 -1.06 2.08 13.51
N ASN A 165 -1.52 3.32 13.37
CA ASN A 165 -0.94 4.45 14.08
C ASN A 165 -1.14 4.30 15.60
N MET A 166 -2.31 3.84 16.04
CA MET A 166 -2.59 3.57 17.45
C MET A 166 -1.73 2.44 18.02
N ASP A 167 -1.52 1.36 17.26
CA ASP A 167 -0.62 0.26 17.62
C ASP A 167 0.82 0.76 17.77
N ASN A 168 1.32 1.50 16.79
CA ASN A 168 2.67 2.07 16.83
C ASN A 168 2.90 3.03 18.01
N ARG A 169 1.85 3.67 18.53
CA ARG A 169 1.87 4.54 19.72
C ARG A 169 1.58 3.81 21.01
N ALA A 170 1.38 2.50 20.97
CA ALA A 170 0.98 1.64 22.10
C ALA A 170 -0.32 2.09 22.80
N LEU A 171 -1.21 2.78 22.08
CA LEU A 171 -2.51 3.22 22.58
C LEU A 171 -3.60 2.18 22.42
N CYS A 172 -3.44 1.30 21.42
CA CYS A 172 -4.30 0.14 21.17
C CYS A 172 -3.42 -0.93 20.54
N LEU A 173 -3.12 -2.01 21.27
CA LEU A 173 -2.33 -3.12 20.74
C LEU A 173 -3.23 -3.99 19.85
N LEU A 174 -2.84 -4.17 18.60
CA LEU A 174 -3.58 -4.96 17.62
C LEU A 174 -3.21 -6.45 17.72
N GLY A 175 -3.73 -7.09 18.75
CA GLY A 175 -3.70 -8.56 18.85
C GLY A 175 -4.75 -9.22 17.96
N LYS A 176 -4.80 -10.55 18.02
CA LYS A 176 -5.73 -11.36 17.20
C LYS A 176 -7.21 -11.01 17.46
N ASN A 177 -7.57 -10.74 18.71
CA ASN A 177 -8.96 -10.41 19.07
C ASN A 177 -9.36 -9.05 18.52
N GLU A 178 -8.51 -8.03 18.71
CA GLU A 178 -8.74 -6.67 18.22
C GLU A 178 -8.83 -6.62 16.69
N LEU A 179 -8.01 -7.41 15.99
CA LEU A 179 -8.09 -7.53 14.54
C LEU A 179 -9.38 -8.18 14.07
N ASN A 180 -9.86 -9.21 14.78
CA ASN A 180 -11.14 -9.84 14.47
C ASN A 180 -12.31 -8.88 14.70
N GLU A 181 -12.33 -8.12 15.80
CA GLU A 181 -13.36 -7.11 16.08
C GLU A 181 -13.33 -5.99 15.03
N ALA A 182 -12.14 -5.52 14.66
CA ALA A 182 -11.98 -4.52 13.62
C ALA A 182 -12.48 -5.01 12.26
N PHE A 183 -12.17 -6.27 11.89
CA PHE A 183 -12.71 -6.87 10.68
C PHE A 183 -14.24 -6.97 10.72
N GLN A 184 -14.82 -7.49 11.82
CA GLN A 184 -16.27 -7.60 11.94
C GLN A 184 -16.95 -6.22 11.83
N THR A 185 -16.38 -5.20 12.45
CA THR A 185 -16.89 -3.82 12.34
C THR A 185 -16.84 -3.31 10.90
N ALA A 186 -15.72 -3.55 10.19
CA ALA A 186 -15.57 -3.20 8.79
C ALA A 186 -16.59 -3.94 7.91
N TRP A 187 -16.79 -5.25 8.14
CA TRP A 187 -17.78 -6.06 7.45
C TRP A 187 -19.20 -5.58 7.70
N ASP A 188 -19.57 -5.33 8.96
CA ASP A 188 -20.90 -4.87 9.35
C ASP A 188 -21.24 -3.49 8.77
N SER A 189 -20.24 -2.67 8.49
CA SER A 189 -20.44 -1.37 7.83
C SER A 189 -20.91 -1.50 6.38
N ILE A 190 -20.57 -2.57 5.68
CA ILE A 190 -20.82 -2.76 4.24
C ILE A 190 -21.82 -3.87 3.90
N ARG A 191 -22.07 -4.82 4.80
CA ARG A 191 -23.07 -5.88 4.54
C ARG A 191 -24.50 -5.32 4.53
N VAL A 192 -25.37 -5.96 3.76
CA VAL A 192 -26.83 -5.72 3.76
C VAL A 192 -27.42 -6.19 5.08
#